data_1c74708f70b740f91c7f8bb898b96a1a
#
_entry.id   1c74708f70b740f91c7f8bb898b96a1a
#
_cell.length_a   1.000
_cell.length_b   1.000
_cell.length_c   1.000
_cell.angle_alpha   90.00
_cell.angle_beta   90.00
_cell.angle_gamma   90.00
#
_symmetry.space_group_name_H-M   'P 1'
#
loop_
_entity.id
_entity.type
_entity.pdbx_description
1 polymer ?
#
loop_
_entity_poly.entity_id
_entity_poly.type
_entity_poly.pdbx_seq_one_letter_code
_entity_poly.pdbx_strand_id
1 'polypeptide(L)'
;MKALSVSLSVLFAVASFPSMAAAEHNDVILVKVHENCSVQDYVKIKDDFNATWAKDYGYHAEVSVPLQATDLSTVFWVGRSANAAAFGKAWDAWRDAQSDPKSTAAKLQARFDKCSTNLSRRGFDVY
;
A
#
# COMPACT_ATOMS: atom_id res chain seq x y z
N MET A 1 -23.78 -62.13 -33.49
CA MET A 1 -22.85 -61.77 -32.40
C MET A 1 -22.93 -60.26 -32.17
N LYS A 2 -23.53 -59.82 -31.07
CA LYS A 2 -23.68 -58.37 -30.73
C LYS A 2 -22.55 -57.99 -29.75
N ALA A 3 -21.68 -57.09 -30.18
CA ALA A 3 -20.62 -56.53 -29.32
C ALA A 3 -21.23 -55.47 -28.42
N LEU A 4 -21.15 -55.63 -27.08
CA LEU A 4 -21.47 -54.63 -26.08
C LEU A 4 -20.23 -53.73 -25.90
N SER A 5 -20.34 -52.46 -26.33
CA SER A 5 -19.38 -51.43 -25.96
C SER A 5 -19.70 -50.88 -24.59
N VAL A 6 -18.84 -51.13 -23.60
CA VAL A 6 -18.90 -50.52 -22.27
C VAL A 6 -18.07 -49.24 -22.28
N SER A 7 -18.77 -48.10 -22.27
CA SER A 7 -18.11 -46.80 -22.13
C SER A 7 -17.81 -46.53 -20.66
N LEU A 8 -16.53 -46.48 -20.32
CA LEU A 8 -16.03 -46.14 -18.98
C LEU A 8 -15.92 -44.61 -18.86
N SER A 9 -16.92 -43.98 -18.24
CA SER A 9 -16.87 -42.53 -17.92
C SER A 9 -16.02 -42.30 -16.66
N VAL A 10 -14.82 -41.73 -16.85
CA VAL A 10 -13.97 -41.29 -15.76
C VAL A 10 -14.44 -39.92 -15.29
N LEU A 11 -15.09 -39.84 -14.14
CA LEU A 11 -15.38 -38.56 -13.47
C LEU A 11 -14.09 -38.03 -12.83
N PHE A 12 -13.56 -36.95 -13.38
CA PHE A 12 -12.53 -36.15 -12.70
C PHE A 12 -13.20 -35.29 -11.63
N ALA A 13 -13.05 -35.67 -10.37
CA ALA A 13 -13.38 -34.80 -9.24
C ALA A 13 -12.33 -33.70 -9.18
N VAL A 14 -12.69 -32.49 -9.58
CA VAL A 14 -11.87 -31.29 -9.37
C VAL A 14 -11.95 -30.95 -7.90
N ALA A 15 -10.91 -31.29 -7.14
CA ALA A 15 -10.77 -30.85 -5.76
C ALA A 15 -10.57 -29.32 -5.75
N SER A 16 -11.62 -28.58 -5.38
CA SER A 16 -11.53 -27.14 -5.13
C SER A 16 -10.76 -26.95 -3.82
N PHE A 17 -9.46 -26.63 -3.94
CA PHE A 17 -8.71 -26.17 -2.77
C PHE A 17 -9.24 -24.77 -2.40
N PRO A 18 -9.54 -24.52 -1.11
CA PRO A 18 -9.88 -23.18 -0.66
C PRO A 18 -8.68 -22.27 -0.98
N SER A 19 -8.89 -21.29 -1.86
CA SER A 19 -7.91 -20.22 -2.09
C SER A 19 -7.77 -19.46 -0.77
N MET A 20 -6.63 -19.59 -0.10
CA MET A 20 -6.31 -18.71 1.02
C MET A 20 -6.29 -17.28 0.46
N ALA A 21 -7.15 -16.40 1.00
CA ALA A 21 -7.12 -14.99 0.64
C ALA A 21 -5.71 -14.48 0.87
N ALA A 22 -5.17 -13.74 -0.11
CA ALA A 22 -3.86 -13.13 0.05
C ALA A 22 -3.93 -12.14 1.23
N ALA A 23 -2.89 -12.14 2.08
CA ALA A 23 -2.79 -11.24 3.22
C ALA A 23 -2.79 -9.79 2.75
N GLU A 24 -3.49 -8.89 3.47
CA GLU A 24 -3.36 -7.44 3.29
C GLU A 24 -1.92 -7.03 3.58
N HIS A 25 -1.34 -6.15 2.77
CA HIS A 25 0.00 -5.63 3.00
C HIS A 25 -0.06 -4.22 3.58
N ASN A 26 0.61 -4.03 4.72
CA ASN A 26 0.75 -2.74 5.39
C ASN A 26 2.18 -2.23 5.27
N ASP A 27 2.33 -1.02 4.74
CA ASP A 27 3.58 -0.28 4.64
C ASP A 27 3.62 0.76 5.78
N VAL A 28 4.45 0.54 6.78
CA VAL A 28 4.53 1.39 7.96
C VAL A 28 5.82 2.19 7.97
N ILE A 29 5.70 3.51 7.97
CA ILE A 29 6.84 4.43 8.00
C ILE A 29 6.78 5.25 9.29
N LEU A 30 7.87 5.25 10.05
CA LEU A 30 8.07 6.20 11.14
C LEU A 30 8.55 7.52 10.55
N VAL A 31 7.81 8.59 10.80
CA VAL A 31 7.98 9.90 10.16
C VAL A 31 8.21 10.97 11.23
N LYS A 32 9.25 11.76 11.06
CA LYS A 32 9.48 13.00 11.82
C LYS A 32 8.94 14.18 11.05
N VAL A 33 7.97 14.88 11.59
CA VAL A 33 7.48 16.15 11.05
C VAL A 33 8.44 17.29 11.44
N HIS A 34 8.82 18.11 10.45
CA HIS A 34 9.76 19.21 10.65
C HIS A 34 9.11 20.38 11.43
N GLU A 35 9.92 21.22 12.06
CA GLU A 35 9.45 22.38 12.82
C GLU A 35 8.70 23.42 11.99
N ASN A 36 9.02 23.52 10.70
CA ASN A 36 8.35 24.43 9.75
C ASN A 36 7.05 23.85 9.19
N CYS A 37 6.60 22.71 9.67
CA CYS A 37 5.39 22.01 9.25
C CYS A 37 4.64 21.49 10.48
N SER A 38 3.33 21.52 10.45
CA SER A 38 2.50 20.91 11.49
C SER A 38 2.11 19.49 11.12
N VAL A 39 1.71 18.67 12.11
CA VAL A 39 1.10 17.36 11.86
C VAL A 39 -0.14 17.50 10.99
N GLN A 40 -0.93 18.55 11.16
CA GLN A 40 -2.11 18.83 10.35
C GLN A 40 -1.74 19.12 8.88
N ASP A 41 -0.62 19.80 8.62
CA ASP A 41 -0.14 20.05 7.26
C ASP A 41 0.33 18.75 6.62
N TYR A 42 1.02 17.88 7.37
CA TYR A 42 1.40 16.55 6.91
C TYR A 42 0.18 15.68 6.57
N VAL A 43 -0.87 15.72 7.42
CA VAL A 43 -2.14 15.02 7.16
C VAL A 43 -2.81 15.53 5.87
N LYS A 44 -2.81 16.85 5.61
CA LYS A 44 -3.33 17.39 4.35
C LYS A 44 -2.57 16.87 3.12
N ILE A 45 -1.23 16.74 3.22
CA ILE A 45 -0.45 16.16 2.11
C ILE A 45 -0.86 14.70 1.89
N LYS A 46 -1.07 13.93 2.96
CA LYS A 46 -1.57 12.56 2.88
C LYS A 46 -2.98 12.49 2.25
N ASP A 47 -3.88 13.42 2.60
CA ASP A 47 -5.22 13.46 1.99
C ASP A 47 -5.15 13.74 0.48
N ASP A 48 -4.32 14.69 0.06
CA ASP A 48 -4.07 14.97 -1.35
C ASP A 48 -3.43 13.77 -2.06
N PHE A 49 -2.49 13.08 -1.43
CA PHE A 49 -1.89 11.85 -1.93
C PHE A 49 -2.96 10.77 -2.19
N ASN A 50 -3.85 10.52 -1.22
CA ASN A 50 -4.93 9.55 -1.39
C ASN A 50 -5.88 9.94 -2.53
N ALA A 51 -6.24 11.22 -2.61
CA ALA A 51 -7.21 11.72 -3.58
C ALA A 51 -6.68 11.77 -5.02
N THR A 52 -5.39 12.03 -5.21
CA THR A 52 -4.83 12.36 -6.53
C THR A 52 -3.91 11.29 -7.12
N TRP A 53 -3.34 10.40 -6.28
CA TRP A 53 -2.41 9.38 -6.74
C TRP A 53 -2.77 7.97 -6.22
N ALA A 54 -2.86 7.77 -4.91
CA ALA A 54 -2.95 6.44 -4.30
C ALA A 54 -4.17 5.63 -4.74
N LYS A 55 -5.31 6.30 -4.95
CA LYS A 55 -6.56 5.67 -5.41
C LYS A 55 -6.41 4.92 -6.73
N ASP A 56 -5.54 5.39 -7.62
CA ASP A 56 -5.35 4.82 -8.95
C ASP A 56 -4.46 3.57 -8.93
N TYR A 57 -3.79 3.32 -7.79
CA TYR A 57 -2.86 2.21 -7.60
C TYR A 57 -3.29 1.22 -6.51
N GLY A 58 -4.53 1.33 -6.02
CA GLY A 58 -5.04 0.44 -4.98
C GLY A 58 -4.27 0.55 -3.65
N TYR A 59 -3.76 1.75 -3.36
CA TYR A 59 -3.05 2.09 -2.13
C TYR A 59 -3.87 3.12 -1.34
N HIS A 60 -3.90 2.99 -0.02
CA HIS A 60 -4.54 3.95 0.87
C HIS A 60 -3.65 4.22 2.06
N ALA A 61 -3.43 5.49 2.37
CA ALA A 61 -2.59 5.91 3.48
C ALA A 61 -3.40 6.52 4.63
N GLU A 62 -3.01 6.18 5.84
CA GLU A 62 -3.46 6.80 7.08
C GLU A 62 -2.26 7.38 7.84
N VAL A 63 -2.49 8.36 8.70
CA VAL A 63 -1.49 8.89 9.63
C VAL A 63 -1.96 8.60 11.04
N SER A 64 -1.18 7.80 11.77
CA SER A 64 -1.40 7.55 13.19
C SER A 64 -0.59 8.54 14.00
N VAL A 65 -1.29 9.36 14.78
CA VAL A 65 -0.69 10.41 15.63
C VAL A 65 -0.67 9.92 17.06
N PRO A 66 0.48 9.92 17.75
CA PRO A 66 0.55 9.51 19.15
C PRO A 66 -0.17 10.52 20.03
N LEU A 67 -1.00 10.01 20.93
CA LEU A 67 -1.65 10.84 21.97
C LEU A 67 -0.78 10.96 23.23
N GLN A 68 0.10 9.99 23.44
CA GLN A 68 1.01 9.93 24.57
C GLN A 68 2.39 9.49 24.07
N ALA A 69 3.30 10.43 23.97
CA ALA A 69 4.69 10.18 23.57
C ALA A 69 5.58 11.33 24.09
N THR A 70 6.86 11.05 24.25
CA THR A 70 7.88 12.05 24.55
C THR A 70 8.09 13.04 23.40
N ASP A 71 7.83 12.60 22.17
CA ASP A 71 7.93 13.40 20.95
C ASP A 71 6.64 13.27 20.12
N LEU A 72 5.79 14.28 20.19
CA LEU A 72 4.53 14.35 19.46
C LEU A 72 4.69 14.76 17.97
N SER A 73 5.90 15.15 17.54
CA SER A 73 6.19 15.46 16.14
C SER A 73 6.55 14.22 15.31
N THR A 74 6.65 13.05 15.96
CA THR A 74 6.87 11.76 15.30
C THR A 74 5.53 11.04 15.14
N VAL A 75 5.19 10.71 13.89
CA VAL A 75 3.93 10.06 13.53
C VAL A 75 4.22 8.78 12.74
N PHE A 76 3.21 7.92 12.57
CA PHE A 76 3.29 6.75 11.70
C PHE A 76 2.45 6.98 10.45
N TRP A 77 3.07 6.84 9.29
CA TRP A 77 2.36 6.58 8.05
C TRP A 77 2.03 5.10 7.97
N VAL A 78 0.78 4.77 7.71
CA VAL A 78 0.32 3.40 7.51
C VAL A 78 -0.34 3.31 6.14
N GLY A 79 0.38 2.75 5.18
CA GLY A 79 -0.14 2.47 3.85
C GLY A 79 -0.71 1.06 3.76
N ARG A 80 -1.85 0.90 3.11
CA ARG A 80 -2.55 -0.38 2.94
C ARG A 80 -2.69 -0.72 1.47
N SER A 81 -2.44 -1.97 1.14
CA SER A 81 -2.66 -2.55 -0.18
C SER A 81 -3.29 -3.93 -0.05
N ALA A 82 -4.01 -4.37 -1.08
CA ALA A 82 -4.69 -5.67 -1.06
C ALA A 82 -3.75 -6.85 -0.78
N ASN A 83 -2.48 -6.74 -1.16
CA ASN A 83 -1.40 -7.71 -0.90
C ASN A 83 -0.05 -7.09 -1.24
N ALA A 84 1.05 -7.80 -0.92
CA ALA A 84 2.42 -7.37 -1.20
C ALA A 84 2.69 -7.13 -2.71
N ALA A 85 2.08 -7.90 -3.61
CA ALA A 85 2.24 -7.70 -5.05
C ALA A 85 1.59 -6.40 -5.54
N ALA A 86 0.41 -6.05 -5.02
CA ALA A 86 -0.28 -4.78 -5.30
C ALA A 86 0.56 -3.61 -4.76
N PHE A 87 1.10 -3.73 -3.54
CA PHE A 87 2.03 -2.75 -2.98
C PHE A 87 3.26 -2.55 -3.88
N GLY A 88 3.90 -3.64 -4.33
CA GLY A 88 5.08 -3.57 -5.20
C GLY A 88 4.81 -2.80 -6.49
N LYS A 89 3.67 -3.04 -7.14
CA LYS A 89 3.25 -2.29 -8.34
C LYS A 89 3.04 -0.80 -8.06
N ALA A 90 2.38 -0.46 -6.96
CA ALA A 90 2.18 0.93 -6.56
C ALA A 90 3.52 1.62 -6.27
N TRP A 91 4.41 0.93 -5.57
CA TRP A 91 5.74 1.44 -5.25
C TRP A 91 6.61 1.66 -6.50
N ASP A 92 6.60 0.73 -7.45
CA ASP A 92 7.31 0.88 -8.72
C ASP A 92 6.76 2.07 -9.51
N ALA A 93 5.44 2.19 -9.64
CA ALA A 93 4.80 3.33 -10.30
C ALA A 93 5.15 4.67 -9.63
N TRP A 94 5.21 4.72 -8.29
CA TRP A 94 5.64 5.91 -7.56
C TRP A 94 7.07 6.31 -7.90
N ARG A 95 8.01 5.36 -7.87
CA ARG A 95 9.43 5.61 -8.17
C ARG A 95 9.63 6.04 -9.63
N ASP A 96 8.97 5.36 -10.56
CA ASP A 96 9.09 5.66 -11.98
C ASP A 96 8.59 7.09 -12.29
N ALA A 97 7.47 7.50 -11.67
CA ALA A 97 6.92 8.84 -11.83
C ALA A 97 7.81 9.96 -11.25
N GLN A 98 8.76 9.66 -10.34
CA GLN A 98 9.70 10.64 -9.81
C GLN A 98 10.66 11.20 -10.88
N SER A 99 10.88 10.49 -11.98
CA SER A 99 11.72 10.93 -13.10
C SER A 99 11.14 12.13 -13.86
N ASP A 100 9.82 12.34 -13.79
CA ASP A 100 9.15 13.53 -14.34
C ASP A 100 8.78 14.51 -13.22
N PRO A 101 9.46 15.66 -13.12
CA PRO A 101 9.19 16.67 -12.09
C PRO A 101 7.80 17.31 -12.20
N LYS A 102 7.09 17.12 -13.34
CA LYS A 102 5.73 17.61 -13.55
C LYS A 102 4.67 16.60 -13.09
N SER A 103 5.05 15.36 -12.82
CA SER A 103 4.14 14.32 -12.36
C SER A 103 3.49 14.67 -11.02
N THR A 104 2.30 14.11 -10.78
CA THR A 104 1.62 14.23 -9.47
C THR A 104 2.47 13.65 -8.35
N ALA A 105 3.11 12.50 -8.57
CA ALA A 105 3.96 11.85 -7.58
C ALA A 105 5.18 12.71 -7.20
N ALA A 106 5.90 13.29 -8.19
CA ALA A 106 7.05 14.14 -7.90
C ALA A 106 6.66 15.41 -7.14
N LYS A 107 5.52 16.03 -7.48
CA LYS A 107 5.00 17.21 -6.76
C LYS A 107 4.61 16.88 -5.33
N LEU A 108 3.98 15.73 -5.09
CA LEU A 108 3.63 15.27 -3.74
C LEU A 108 4.89 14.94 -2.95
N GLN A 109 5.86 14.24 -3.54
CA GLN A 109 7.14 13.94 -2.90
C GLN A 109 7.85 15.21 -2.44
N ALA A 110 7.92 16.22 -3.28
CA ALA A 110 8.52 17.51 -2.91
C ALA A 110 7.82 18.19 -1.72
N ARG A 111 6.50 18.00 -1.57
CA ARG A 111 5.75 18.49 -0.39
C ARG A 111 6.09 17.68 0.86
N PHE A 112 6.14 16.35 0.73
CA PHE A 112 6.56 15.49 1.84
C PHE A 112 7.98 15.84 2.31
N ASP A 113 8.94 15.99 1.41
CA ASP A 113 10.34 16.29 1.72
C ASP A 113 10.51 17.64 2.45
N LYS A 114 9.66 18.63 2.15
CA LYS A 114 9.65 19.91 2.88
C LYS A 114 9.06 19.79 4.27
N CYS A 115 8.13 18.86 4.47
CA CYS A 115 7.33 18.74 5.70
C CYS A 115 7.88 17.70 6.68
N SER A 116 8.63 16.71 6.20
CA SER A 116 8.96 15.54 7.01
C SER A 116 10.22 14.81 6.54
N THR A 117 10.71 13.94 7.43
CA THR A 117 11.77 12.96 7.15
C THR A 117 11.31 11.58 7.57
N ASN A 118 11.47 10.60 6.68
CA ASN A 118 11.25 9.19 7.01
C ASN A 118 12.41 8.65 7.83
N LEU A 119 12.14 8.20 9.07
CA LEU A 119 13.15 7.66 9.97
C LEU A 119 13.38 6.15 9.77
N SER A 120 12.29 5.42 9.53
CA SER A 120 12.35 3.98 9.22
C SER A 120 11.12 3.55 8.43
N ARG A 121 11.21 2.42 7.72
CA ARG A 121 10.11 1.83 6.96
C ARG A 121 10.09 0.32 7.16
N ARG A 122 8.90 -0.24 7.34
CA ARG A 122 8.67 -1.68 7.51
C ARG A 122 7.42 -2.11 6.77
N GLY A 123 7.47 -3.28 6.13
CA GLY A 123 6.31 -3.93 5.53
C GLY A 123 5.79 -5.05 6.43
N PHE A 124 4.48 -5.24 6.47
CA PHE A 124 3.81 -6.31 7.22
C PHE A 124 2.71 -6.94 6.36
N ASP A 125 2.64 -8.27 6.37
CA ASP A 125 1.46 -8.98 5.88
C ASP A 125 0.54 -9.25 7.07
N VAL A 126 -0.75 -8.92 6.91
CA VAL A 126 -1.78 -9.03 7.95
C VAL A 126 -2.71 -10.18 7.58
N TYR A 127 -2.82 -11.18 8.47
CA TYR A 127 -3.63 -12.40 8.29
C TYR A 127 -4.91 -12.36 9.12
#